data_f784fd1e101820fd4616f77479ee0e3a
#
_entry.id   f784fd1e101820fd4616f77479ee0e3a
#
_cell.length_a   1.000
_cell.length_b   1.000
_cell.length_c   1.000
_cell.angle_alpha   90.00
_cell.angle_beta   90.00
_cell.angle_gamma   90.00
#
_symmetry.space_group_name_H-M   'P 1'
#
loop_
_entity.id
_entity.type
_entity.pdbx_description
1 polymer ?
#
loop_
_entity_poly.entity_id
_entity_poly.type
_entity_poly.pdbx_seq_one_letter_code
_entity_poly.pdbx_strand_id
1 'polypeptide(L)'
;MSLELQEDDRIHNLVNLGKERGYVLFDELNEALPSKVQTPEELETLFSIFERHSVDICETDFEAKEQRDAGHSAEPVEIGTRKDPVGGDEAESDQTELVGGTSDPVRLYLHEMGSVPLLKREEEVAIAKRMERGHALVLKTISRSPLVLQELIEIGKDLRSGARSITEVVRFAEEKLSAERIEKKLRHTLAILDLIEKLYGSAMKQAVRLSSLPPSNQGAHRKARGQLSRARVEMSRQARAIGLHPLEKQRMVAKVRQAVAQIHALEREYGRLRRQAAAHGKLAATSKEMRSCGLRLQEVVTTGGDNLAALKRSLASILRGEAEAQRAKEELTTANLRLVVSIAKKYANRGLEFLDLVQEGNIGLMRGADKFDWRRGYKFSTYVTWWIRQAVSRAIADKGRTIRVPVHVFTGIQKQIRTRRQLEHELSREPTAQELARRLEVTVDKVGSTWKTSQRPVSLQTPLGEDGDSELGDLVEDKGSASPSDAVIKLNLKEQVAAMLKTLTPREEAIIRMRFGLDHDSNCTLEEVGEVFAVTRERIRQIEAKALRKLRHPLRSRHVRVFL
;
A
#
# COMPACT_ATOMS: atom_id res chain seq x y z
N MET A 1 31.28 9.89 -22.87
CA MET A 1 30.61 9.12 -21.78
C MET A 1 29.12 8.90 -21.98
N SER A 2 28.34 9.86 -22.47
CA SER A 2 26.91 9.64 -22.79
C SER A 2 26.63 8.79 -24.05
N LEU A 3 27.56 8.63 -24.95
CA LEU A 3 27.46 7.80 -26.16
C LEU A 3 27.75 6.32 -25.89
N GLU A 4 28.62 6.00 -24.93
CA GLU A 4 28.96 4.61 -24.57
C GLU A 4 27.83 3.85 -23.86
N LEU A 5 26.92 4.55 -23.19
CA LEU A 5 25.75 3.95 -22.56
C LEU A 5 24.63 3.62 -23.56
N GLN A 6 24.62 4.26 -24.73
CA GLN A 6 23.69 3.97 -25.81
C GLN A 6 24.09 2.76 -26.65
N GLU A 7 25.36 2.37 -26.62
CA GLU A 7 25.92 1.24 -27.38
C GLU A 7 25.98 -0.08 -26.59
N ASP A 8 25.50 -0.10 -25.31
CA ASP A 8 25.48 -1.33 -24.54
C ASP A 8 24.29 -2.21 -24.95
N ASP A 9 24.59 -3.32 -25.64
CA ASP A 9 23.60 -4.29 -26.17
C ASP A 9 22.53 -4.70 -25.15
N ARG A 10 22.86 -4.71 -23.86
CA ARG A 10 21.94 -5.07 -22.78
C ARG A 10 20.87 -4.01 -22.55
N ILE A 11 21.26 -2.73 -22.59
CA ILE A 11 20.33 -1.61 -22.43
C ILE A 11 19.45 -1.52 -23.68
N HIS A 12 20.01 -1.71 -24.86
CA HIS A 12 19.27 -1.70 -26.12
C HIS A 12 18.23 -2.81 -26.18
N ASN A 13 18.58 -4.02 -25.74
CA ASN A 13 17.65 -5.14 -25.62
C ASN A 13 16.53 -4.86 -24.59
N LEU A 14 16.87 -4.20 -23.47
CA LEU A 14 15.89 -3.84 -22.45
C LEU A 14 14.92 -2.75 -22.95
N VAL A 15 15.42 -1.76 -23.67
CA VAL A 15 14.60 -0.73 -24.32
C VAL A 15 13.68 -1.34 -25.38
N ASN A 16 14.17 -2.27 -26.20
CA ASN A 16 13.34 -2.96 -27.18
C ASN A 16 12.25 -3.82 -26.51
N LEU A 17 12.61 -4.52 -25.47
CA LEU A 17 11.67 -5.29 -24.65
C LEU A 17 10.63 -4.37 -23.97
N GLY A 18 11.06 -3.20 -23.52
CA GLY A 18 10.19 -2.16 -22.98
C GLY A 18 9.23 -1.57 -24.02
N LYS A 19 9.70 -1.37 -25.26
CA LYS A 19 8.85 -0.92 -26.39
C LYS A 19 7.76 -1.93 -26.73
N GLU A 20 8.09 -3.22 -26.74
CA GLU A 20 7.10 -4.29 -27.00
C GLU A 20 6.07 -4.44 -25.88
N ARG A 21 6.49 -4.21 -24.64
CA ARG A 21 5.65 -4.41 -23.44
C ARG A 21 4.98 -3.13 -22.95
N GLY A 22 5.50 -1.96 -23.32
CA GLY A 22 5.10 -0.64 -22.81
C GLY A 22 5.70 -0.30 -21.44
N TYR A 23 6.39 -1.23 -20.79
CA TYR A 23 7.03 -1.03 -19.48
C TYR A 23 8.22 -1.96 -19.28
N VAL A 24 9.10 -1.58 -18.34
CA VAL A 24 10.24 -2.39 -17.86
C VAL A 24 10.15 -2.44 -16.33
N LEU A 25 10.41 -3.61 -15.77
CA LEU A 25 10.45 -3.76 -14.32
C LEU A 25 11.77 -3.22 -13.76
N PHE A 26 11.69 -2.61 -12.59
CA PHE A 26 12.88 -2.09 -11.92
C PHE A 26 13.93 -3.19 -11.64
N ASP A 27 13.48 -4.41 -11.31
CA ASP A 27 14.38 -5.53 -11.09
C ASP A 27 15.07 -5.97 -12.40
N GLU A 28 14.37 -5.94 -13.56
CA GLU A 28 14.96 -6.20 -14.90
C GLU A 28 15.97 -5.12 -15.26
N LEU A 29 15.65 -3.84 -15.01
CA LEU A 29 16.57 -2.73 -15.22
C LEU A 29 17.82 -2.88 -14.35
N ASN A 30 17.63 -3.25 -13.09
CA ASN A 30 18.72 -3.44 -12.14
C ASN A 30 19.60 -4.65 -12.47
N GLU A 31 19.08 -5.68 -13.15
CA GLU A 31 19.86 -6.82 -13.66
C GLU A 31 20.67 -6.46 -14.91
N ALA A 32 20.14 -5.59 -15.77
CA ALA A 32 20.79 -5.18 -17.01
C ALA A 32 21.78 -4.01 -16.83
N LEU A 33 21.76 -3.33 -15.66
CA LEU A 33 22.65 -2.22 -15.36
C LEU A 33 24.14 -2.63 -15.50
N PRO A 34 24.92 -1.97 -16.36
CA PRO A 34 26.35 -2.24 -16.47
C PRO A 34 27.06 -1.82 -15.18
N SER A 35 28.11 -2.58 -14.82
CA SER A 35 28.94 -2.28 -13.63
C SER A 35 29.67 -0.92 -13.69
N LYS A 36 29.63 -0.25 -14.84
CA LYS A 36 30.20 1.09 -15.06
C LYS A 36 29.32 2.22 -14.52
N VAL A 37 28.00 2.04 -14.38
CA VAL A 37 27.08 3.05 -13.85
C VAL A 37 27.26 3.19 -12.35
N GLN A 38 27.96 4.23 -11.91
CA GLN A 38 28.30 4.43 -10.50
C GLN A 38 27.77 5.75 -9.93
N THR A 39 27.32 6.69 -10.75
CA THR A 39 26.85 8.00 -10.32
C THR A 39 25.33 8.18 -10.51
N PRO A 40 24.66 8.99 -9.69
CA PRO A 40 23.25 9.32 -9.86
C PRO A 40 22.94 9.98 -11.22
N GLU A 41 23.89 10.76 -11.78
CA GLU A 41 23.77 11.48 -13.06
C GLU A 41 23.75 10.51 -14.26
N GLU A 42 24.54 9.43 -14.19
CA GLU A 42 24.52 8.37 -15.21
C GLU A 42 23.21 7.57 -15.21
N LEU A 43 22.60 7.39 -14.06
CA LEU A 43 21.25 6.81 -13.94
C LEU A 43 20.18 7.76 -14.49
N GLU A 44 20.29 9.07 -14.25
CA GLU A 44 19.37 10.05 -14.83
C GLU A 44 19.43 10.05 -16.36
N THR A 45 20.63 9.91 -16.95
CA THR A 45 20.77 9.75 -18.41
C THR A 45 20.14 8.45 -18.91
N LEU A 46 20.27 7.36 -18.19
CA LEU A 46 19.64 6.09 -18.50
C LEU A 46 18.10 6.18 -18.45
N PHE A 47 17.56 6.79 -17.41
CA PHE A 47 16.12 7.03 -17.31
C PHE A 47 15.60 7.92 -18.43
N SER A 48 16.36 8.95 -18.83
CA SER A 48 15.99 9.81 -19.96
C SER A 48 15.90 9.04 -21.29
N ILE A 49 16.67 7.95 -21.45
CA ILE A 49 16.59 7.06 -22.63
C ILE A 49 15.27 6.29 -22.62
N PHE A 50 14.87 5.70 -21.50
CA PHE A 50 13.57 5.00 -21.36
C PHE A 50 12.40 5.98 -21.55
N GLU A 51 12.50 7.18 -20.97
CA GLU A 51 11.52 8.26 -21.16
C GLU A 51 11.35 8.65 -22.64
N ARG A 52 12.44 8.82 -23.40
CA ARG A 52 12.38 9.13 -24.83
C ARG A 52 11.65 8.07 -25.64
N HIS A 53 11.72 6.83 -25.20
CA HIS A 53 11.08 5.71 -25.88
C HIS A 53 9.69 5.37 -25.31
N SER A 54 9.15 6.22 -24.43
CA SER A 54 7.82 6.02 -23.78
C SER A 54 7.70 4.65 -23.11
N VAL A 55 8.78 4.21 -22.44
CA VAL A 55 8.83 2.96 -21.69
C VAL A 55 8.75 3.26 -20.20
N ASP A 56 7.69 2.79 -19.55
CA ASP A 56 7.49 2.97 -18.12
C ASP A 56 8.34 2.04 -17.28
N ILE A 57 8.82 2.52 -16.14
CA ILE A 57 9.56 1.70 -15.18
C ILE A 57 8.64 1.46 -13.98
N CYS A 58 8.19 0.21 -13.80
CA CYS A 58 7.28 -0.22 -12.75
C CYS A 58 7.96 -1.08 -11.70
N GLU A 59 7.42 -1.10 -10.48
CA GLU A 59 7.94 -1.95 -9.40
C GLU A 59 7.42 -3.39 -9.52
N THR A 60 6.16 -3.55 -9.95
CA THR A 60 5.48 -4.85 -10.07
C THR A 60 4.69 -4.97 -11.37
N ASP A 61 4.55 -6.21 -11.89
CA ASP A 61 3.69 -6.53 -13.04
C ASP A 61 2.23 -6.13 -12.80
N PHE A 62 1.79 -6.09 -11.54
CA PHE A 62 0.44 -5.69 -11.16
C PHE A 62 0.23 -4.18 -11.38
N GLU A 63 1.19 -3.36 -10.95
CA GLU A 63 1.18 -1.90 -11.21
C GLU A 63 1.22 -1.59 -12.70
N ALA A 64 2.02 -2.34 -13.47
CA ALA A 64 2.10 -2.20 -14.91
C ALA A 64 0.79 -2.59 -15.62
N LYS A 65 0.07 -3.60 -15.14
CA LYS A 65 -1.25 -4.00 -15.66
C LYS A 65 -2.34 -3.02 -15.29
N GLU A 66 -2.38 -2.56 -14.03
CA GLU A 66 -3.31 -1.49 -13.62
C GLU A 66 -3.13 -0.21 -14.45
N GLN A 67 -1.87 0.13 -14.79
CA GLN A 67 -1.55 1.27 -15.66
C GLN A 67 -1.94 1.01 -17.12
N ARG A 68 -1.88 -0.22 -17.58
CA ARG A 68 -2.24 -0.61 -18.96
C ARG A 68 -3.75 -0.72 -19.19
N ASP A 69 -4.48 -1.30 -18.25
CA ASP A 69 -5.96 -1.38 -18.29
C ASP A 69 -6.59 0.02 -18.17
N ALA A 70 -5.83 0.99 -17.63
CA ALA A 70 -6.20 2.40 -17.53
C ALA A 70 -5.70 3.28 -18.70
N GLY A 71 -4.97 2.73 -19.68
CA GLY A 71 -4.51 3.40 -20.91
C GLY A 71 -3.31 4.35 -20.72
N HIS A 72 -2.12 3.83 -21.03
CA HIS A 72 -0.83 4.46 -21.36
C HIS A 72 0.01 5.19 -20.30
N SER A 73 1.21 4.63 -20.15
CA SER A 73 2.57 5.19 -19.87
C SER A 73 2.71 6.38 -18.92
N ALA A 74 3.25 6.10 -17.75
CA ALA A 74 3.73 7.09 -16.78
C ALA A 74 5.23 7.37 -16.98
N GLU A 75 5.58 8.56 -17.42
CA GLU A 75 6.95 9.04 -17.42
C GLU A 75 7.25 9.89 -16.17
N PRO A 76 8.44 9.77 -15.55
CA PRO A 76 8.88 10.68 -14.50
C PRO A 76 9.09 12.08 -15.08
N VAL A 77 8.40 13.05 -14.53
CA VAL A 77 8.44 14.44 -14.96
C VAL A 77 9.69 15.13 -14.41
N GLU A 78 10.66 15.40 -15.24
CA GLU A 78 11.61 16.48 -15.01
C GLU A 78 10.92 17.82 -15.24
N ILE A 79 10.56 18.50 -14.17
CA ILE A 79 10.14 19.90 -14.26
C ILE A 79 11.40 20.74 -14.17
N GLY A 80 11.77 21.32 -15.30
CA GLY A 80 12.85 22.29 -15.38
C GLY A 80 12.69 23.34 -14.28
N THR A 81 13.69 23.43 -13.44
CA THR A 81 13.86 24.53 -12.51
C THR A 81 14.09 25.79 -13.30
N ARG A 82 13.13 26.73 -13.30
CA ARG A 82 13.45 28.12 -13.56
C ARG A 82 14.51 28.52 -12.54
N LYS A 83 15.70 28.80 -13.03
CA LYS A 83 16.70 29.59 -12.33
C LYS A 83 16.21 31.02 -12.38
N ASP A 84 15.52 31.48 -11.39
CA ASP A 84 15.47 32.91 -11.07
C ASP A 84 16.80 33.24 -10.41
N PRO A 85 17.51 34.25 -10.89
CA PRO A 85 18.73 34.70 -10.26
C PRO A 85 18.35 35.51 -9.02
N VAL A 86 18.32 34.86 -7.86
CA VAL A 86 18.34 35.59 -6.59
C VAL A 86 19.79 35.82 -6.25
N GLY A 87 20.10 37.11 -6.13
CA GLY A 87 21.44 37.63 -5.85
C GLY A 87 22.09 37.01 -4.63
N GLY A 88 23.39 36.91 -4.72
CA GLY A 88 24.22 36.47 -3.64
C GLY A 88 24.07 37.42 -2.43
N ASP A 89 23.86 36.80 -1.29
CA ASP A 89 24.28 37.36 -0.01
C ASP A 89 25.06 36.26 0.68
N GLU A 90 26.31 36.63 0.92
CA GLU A 90 27.28 35.90 1.69
C GLU A 90 26.71 35.68 3.09
N ALA A 91 26.36 34.44 3.43
CA ALA A 91 26.08 34.11 4.83
C ALA A 91 27.38 33.77 5.51
N GLU A 92 27.92 34.79 6.18
CA GLU A 92 28.93 34.65 7.22
C GLU A 92 28.50 33.61 8.25
N SER A 93 29.46 32.81 8.60
CA SER A 93 29.45 31.86 9.69
C SER A 93 29.09 32.52 11.02
N ASP A 94 27.86 32.38 11.47
CA ASP A 94 27.50 32.65 12.86
C ASP A 94 27.33 31.31 13.61
N GLN A 95 28.45 30.81 14.07
CA GLN A 95 28.53 29.76 15.08
C GLN A 95 28.44 30.42 16.44
N THR A 96 27.27 30.83 16.87
CA THR A 96 27.04 31.08 18.31
C THR A 96 25.56 31.04 18.64
N GLU A 97 25.25 30.21 19.63
CA GLU A 97 24.07 30.26 20.51
C GLU A 97 22.69 29.95 19.89
N LEU A 98 22.37 28.66 19.79
CA LEU A 98 20.99 28.17 19.69
C LEU A 98 20.63 27.33 20.93
N VAL A 99 20.66 27.96 22.11
CA VAL A 99 19.87 27.59 23.28
C VAL A 99 18.64 28.51 23.31
N GLY A 100 17.77 28.32 22.34
CA GLY A 100 16.47 28.96 22.27
C GLY A 100 15.58 28.06 21.45
N GLY A 101 14.58 27.40 22.08
CA GLY A 101 13.72 26.42 21.46
C GLY A 101 13.05 26.97 20.20
N THR A 102 13.63 26.68 19.04
CA THR A 102 12.97 26.93 17.75
C THR A 102 11.82 25.95 17.60
N SER A 103 10.61 26.47 17.64
CA SER A 103 9.35 25.75 17.45
C SER A 103 9.16 25.22 16.01
N ASP A 104 10.13 25.42 15.10
CA ASP A 104 10.05 24.97 13.71
C ASP A 104 10.49 23.50 13.60
N PRO A 105 9.56 22.57 13.32
CA PRO A 105 9.86 21.15 13.19
C PRO A 105 10.80 20.84 12.01
N VAL A 106 10.84 21.67 10.96
CA VAL A 106 11.75 21.49 9.82
C VAL A 106 13.19 21.73 10.28
N ARG A 107 13.43 22.81 11.02
CA ARG A 107 14.77 23.17 11.52
C ARG A 107 15.28 22.11 12.51
N LEU A 108 14.40 21.62 13.40
CA LEU A 108 14.74 20.54 14.34
C LEU A 108 15.15 19.27 13.60
N TYR A 109 14.36 18.84 12.63
CA TYR A 109 14.67 17.65 11.81
C TYR A 109 15.99 17.79 11.06
N LEU A 110 16.24 18.94 10.43
CA LEU A 110 17.49 19.19 9.70
C LEU A 110 18.70 19.21 10.63
N HIS A 111 18.55 19.72 11.85
CA HIS A 111 19.61 19.72 12.87
C HIS A 111 19.94 18.29 13.33
N GLU A 112 18.94 17.48 13.67
CA GLU A 112 19.12 16.07 14.07
C GLU A 112 19.76 15.25 12.94
N MET A 113 19.27 15.39 11.72
CA MET A 113 19.85 14.76 10.54
C MET A 113 21.31 15.20 10.32
N GLY A 114 21.61 16.48 10.60
CA GLY A 114 22.93 17.07 10.46
C GLY A 114 23.98 16.48 11.42
N SER A 115 23.57 15.97 12.56
CA SER A 115 24.47 15.38 13.57
C SER A 115 25.07 14.03 13.16
N VAL A 116 24.44 13.30 12.20
CA VAL A 116 24.87 11.97 11.78
C VAL A 116 25.98 12.07 10.73
N PRO A 117 27.13 11.38 10.91
CA PRO A 117 28.22 11.40 9.93
C PRO A 117 27.85 10.65 8.66
N LEU A 118 28.40 11.11 7.53
CA LEU A 118 28.22 10.43 6.23
C LEU A 118 29.05 9.14 6.18
N LEU A 119 28.48 8.10 5.58
CA LEU A 119 29.15 6.82 5.39
C LEU A 119 30.02 6.83 4.12
N LYS A 120 31.18 6.16 4.22
CA LYS A 120 31.99 5.81 3.06
C LYS A 120 31.43 4.52 2.41
N ARG A 121 31.72 4.29 1.13
CA ARG A 121 31.29 3.09 0.40
C ARG A 121 31.64 1.78 1.12
N GLU A 122 32.82 1.71 1.73
CA GLU A 122 33.28 0.52 2.46
C GLU A 122 32.43 0.26 3.71
N GLU A 123 32.01 1.34 4.38
CA GLU A 123 31.14 1.29 5.56
C GLU A 123 29.71 0.87 5.17
N GLU A 124 29.18 1.40 4.07
CA GLU A 124 27.87 0.95 3.51
C GLU A 124 27.88 -0.57 3.26
N VAL A 125 28.93 -1.08 2.63
CA VAL A 125 29.10 -2.51 2.36
C VAL A 125 29.26 -3.31 3.66
N ALA A 126 29.97 -2.79 4.65
CA ALA A 126 30.13 -3.44 5.95
C ALA A 126 28.79 -3.56 6.69
N ILE A 127 28.00 -2.49 6.68
CA ILE A 127 26.65 -2.47 7.27
C ILE A 127 25.70 -3.42 6.54
N ALA A 128 25.70 -3.41 5.20
CA ALA A 128 24.89 -4.33 4.40
C ALA A 128 25.24 -5.82 4.67
N LYS A 129 26.52 -6.14 4.85
CA LYS A 129 26.97 -7.46 5.29
C LYS A 129 26.50 -7.81 6.70
N ARG A 130 26.42 -6.85 7.62
CA ARG A 130 25.85 -7.05 8.97
C ARG A 130 24.36 -7.36 8.89
N MET A 131 23.58 -6.63 8.08
CA MET A 131 22.17 -6.91 7.82
C MET A 131 21.99 -8.36 7.31
N GLU A 132 22.76 -8.74 6.30
CA GLU A 132 22.70 -10.08 5.72
C GLU A 132 23.05 -11.15 6.74
N ARG A 133 24.08 -10.94 7.58
CA ARG A 133 24.44 -11.88 8.65
C ARG A 133 23.30 -12.06 9.66
N GLY A 134 22.64 -10.97 10.06
CA GLY A 134 21.47 -11.02 10.94
C GLY A 134 20.35 -11.86 10.32
N HIS A 135 19.98 -11.60 9.08
CA HIS A 135 18.96 -12.40 8.35
C HIS A 135 19.38 -13.87 8.17
N ALA A 136 20.65 -14.12 7.88
CA ALA A 136 21.18 -15.48 7.73
C ALA A 136 21.16 -16.24 9.08
N LEU A 137 21.43 -15.57 10.20
CA LEU A 137 21.34 -16.15 11.54
C LEU A 137 19.90 -16.56 11.87
N VAL A 138 18.92 -15.68 11.59
CA VAL A 138 17.49 -15.99 11.76
C VAL A 138 17.11 -17.21 10.92
N LEU A 139 17.41 -17.21 9.62
CA LEU A 139 17.08 -18.31 8.71
C LEU A 139 17.74 -19.63 9.11
N LYS A 140 19.01 -19.58 9.54
CA LYS A 140 19.76 -20.74 10.05
C LYS A 140 19.12 -21.31 11.32
N THR A 141 18.64 -20.46 12.20
CA THR A 141 18.02 -20.87 13.47
C THR A 141 16.63 -21.47 13.21
N ILE A 142 15.82 -20.84 12.40
CA ILE A 142 14.48 -21.34 12.02
C ILE A 142 14.60 -22.70 11.35
N SER A 143 15.49 -22.85 10.36
CA SER A 143 15.67 -24.09 9.60
C SER A 143 16.16 -25.28 10.44
N ARG A 144 16.64 -25.05 11.66
CA ARG A 144 17.08 -26.10 12.61
C ARG A 144 16.01 -26.50 13.62
N SER A 145 14.98 -25.70 13.77
CA SER A 145 13.90 -25.99 14.73
C SER A 145 13.00 -27.12 14.23
N PRO A 146 12.82 -28.20 15.00
CA PRO A 146 11.91 -29.29 14.62
C PRO A 146 10.48 -28.84 14.39
N LEU A 147 10.02 -27.85 15.17
CA LEU A 147 8.69 -27.25 15.03
C LEU A 147 8.48 -26.63 13.65
N VAL A 148 9.50 -25.94 13.14
CA VAL A 148 9.48 -25.35 11.80
C VAL A 148 9.57 -26.42 10.70
N LEU A 149 10.36 -27.50 10.95
CA LEU A 149 10.45 -28.61 10.00
C LEU A 149 9.11 -29.35 9.87
N GLN A 150 8.36 -29.51 10.96
CA GLN A 150 7.00 -30.07 10.94
C GLN A 150 6.06 -29.18 10.11
N GLU A 151 6.12 -27.85 10.31
CA GLU A 151 5.34 -26.90 9.52
C GLU A 151 5.67 -26.98 8.02
N LEU A 152 6.95 -27.11 7.68
CA LEU A 152 7.35 -27.30 6.28
C LEU A 152 6.78 -28.58 5.68
N ILE A 153 6.68 -29.67 6.45
CA ILE A 153 6.04 -30.91 6.01
C ILE A 153 4.54 -30.71 5.80
N GLU A 154 3.86 -29.97 6.69
CA GLU A 154 2.44 -29.63 6.53
C GLU A 154 2.21 -28.77 5.29
N ILE A 155 3.03 -27.73 5.07
CA ILE A 155 3.02 -26.93 3.84
C ILE A 155 3.21 -27.83 2.60
N GLY A 156 4.06 -28.86 2.68
CA GLY A 156 4.22 -29.83 1.60
C GLY A 156 2.93 -30.61 1.30
N LYS A 157 2.15 -30.95 2.32
CA LYS A 157 0.83 -31.61 2.16
C LYS A 157 -0.19 -30.65 1.56
N ASP A 158 -0.22 -29.40 2.03
CA ASP A 158 -1.11 -28.36 1.52
C ASP A 158 -0.84 -28.03 0.03
N LEU A 159 0.44 -27.98 -0.36
CA LEU A 159 0.83 -27.78 -1.76
C LEU A 159 0.42 -28.97 -2.66
N ARG A 160 0.48 -30.22 -2.16
CA ARG A 160 0.04 -31.41 -2.90
C ARG A 160 -1.49 -31.47 -3.05
N SER A 161 -2.23 -31.05 -2.02
CA SER A 161 -3.69 -31.00 -2.05
C SER A 161 -4.23 -29.80 -2.83
N GLY A 162 -3.38 -28.83 -3.22
CA GLY A 162 -3.81 -27.58 -3.85
C GLY A 162 -4.46 -26.58 -2.90
N ALA A 163 -4.41 -26.81 -1.58
CA ALA A 163 -4.96 -25.92 -0.56
C ALA A 163 -4.20 -24.59 -0.46
N ARG A 164 -2.92 -24.57 -0.89
CA ARG A 164 -2.09 -23.37 -0.94
C ARG A 164 -1.40 -23.22 -2.28
N SER A 165 -1.17 -21.97 -2.72
CA SER A 165 -0.39 -21.67 -3.91
C SER A 165 1.11 -21.68 -3.61
N ILE A 166 1.92 -22.16 -4.56
CA ILE A 166 3.39 -22.11 -4.45
C ILE A 166 3.92 -20.67 -4.39
N THR A 167 3.21 -19.71 -4.99
CA THR A 167 3.56 -18.29 -5.00
C THR A 167 3.51 -17.66 -3.61
N GLU A 168 2.68 -18.19 -2.71
CA GLU A 168 2.60 -17.72 -1.32
C GLU A 168 3.77 -18.27 -0.47
N VAL A 169 4.26 -19.45 -0.80
CA VAL A 169 5.24 -20.18 0.01
C VAL A 169 6.68 -19.83 -0.37
N VAL A 170 6.95 -19.72 -1.67
CA VAL A 170 8.31 -19.57 -2.21
C VAL A 170 8.46 -18.23 -2.91
N ARG A 171 9.62 -17.58 -2.69
CA ARG A 171 9.96 -16.35 -3.40
C ARG A 171 10.35 -16.69 -4.84
N PHE A 172 9.70 -16.02 -5.78
CA PHE A 172 10.10 -16.00 -7.18
C PHE A 172 10.97 -14.77 -7.41
N ALA A 173 12.05 -14.94 -8.16
CA ALA A 173 12.96 -13.84 -8.51
C ALA A 173 12.43 -13.00 -9.68
N GLU A 174 11.54 -13.57 -10.50
CA GLU A 174 10.98 -12.95 -11.71
C GLU A 174 9.46 -12.83 -11.58
N GLU A 175 8.91 -11.69 -11.96
CA GLU A 175 7.46 -11.40 -11.87
C GLU A 175 6.65 -12.01 -13.01
N LYS A 176 7.26 -12.41 -14.12
CA LYS A 176 6.58 -13.19 -15.16
C LYS A 176 6.59 -14.68 -14.84
N LEU A 177 5.59 -15.07 -14.10
CA LEU A 177 5.30 -16.46 -13.76
C LEU A 177 4.66 -17.16 -14.97
N SER A 178 5.50 -17.70 -15.90
CA SER A 178 4.97 -18.65 -16.86
C SER A 178 4.50 -19.91 -16.12
N ALA A 179 3.37 -20.47 -16.57
CA ALA A 179 2.80 -21.67 -15.94
C ALA A 179 3.83 -22.80 -15.82
N GLU A 180 4.68 -22.96 -16.83
CA GLU A 180 5.77 -23.97 -16.84
C GLU A 180 6.82 -23.74 -15.74
N ARG A 181 7.19 -22.48 -15.49
CA ARG A 181 8.17 -22.14 -14.43
C ARG A 181 7.57 -22.34 -13.04
N ILE A 182 6.31 -21.98 -12.84
CA ILE A 182 5.58 -22.26 -11.61
C ILE A 182 5.56 -23.75 -11.33
N GLU A 183 5.22 -24.55 -12.32
CA GLU A 183 5.16 -26.00 -12.19
C GLU A 183 6.54 -26.61 -11.95
N LYS A 184 7.58 -26.18 -12.66
CA LYS A 184 8.96 -26.60 -12.45
C LYS A 184 9.43 -26.28 -11.02
N LYS A 185 9.12 -25.07 -10.52
CA LYS A 185 9.46 -24.66 -9.16
C LYS A 185 8.66 -25.45 -8.13
N LEU A 186 7.39 -25.73 -8.39
CA LEU A 186 6.54 -26.57 -7.55
C LEU A 186 7.11 -27.99 -7.42
N ARG A 187 7.42 -28.66 -8.55
CA ARG A 187 8.05 -29.99 -8.55
C ARG A 187 9.37 -30.00 -7.78
N HIS A 188 10.22 -29.01 -7.98
CA HIS A 188 11.48 -28.89 -7.26
C HIS A 188 11.27 -28.68 -5.75
N THR A 189 10.33 -27.81 -5.37
CA THR A 189 10.02 -27.56 -3.95
C THR A 189 9.43 -28.80 -3.28
N LEU A 190 8.52 -29.50 -3.94
CA LEU A 190 7.95 -30.75 -3.43
C LEU A 190 9.02 -31.82 -3.25
N ALA A 191 9.96 -31.97 -4.19
CA ALA A 191 11.07 -32.91 -4.07
C ALA A 191 11.96 -32.62 -2.83
N ILE A 192 12.22 -31.34 -2.55
CA ILE A 192 12.95 -30.93 -1.34
C ILE A 192 12.15 -31.25 -0.08
N LEU A 193 10.84 -30.96 -0.07
CA LEU A 193 9.97 -31.22 1.07
C LEU A 193 9.84 -32.74 1.35
N ASP A 194 9.78 -33.58 0.31
CA ASP A 194 9.80 -35.04 0.43
C ASP A 194 11.11 -35.55 1.04
N LEU A 195 12.23 -34.95 0.64
CA LEU A 195 13.53 -35.27 1.23
C LEU A 195 13.59 -34.85 2.71
N ILE A 196 13.07 -33.69 3.06
CA ILE A 196 12.96 -33.22 4.46
C ILE A 196 12.09 -34.17 5.27
N GLU A 197 10.96 -34.64 4.75
CA GLU A 197 10.04 -35.58 5.41
C GLU A 197 10.74 -36.93 5.69
N LYS A 198 11.45 -37.48 4.71
CA LYS A 198 12.25 -38.72 4.86
C LYS A 198 13.37 -38.56 5.90
N LEU A 199 14.11 -37.46 5.85
CA LEU A 199 15.16 -37.14 6.81
C LEU A 199 14.60 -36.93 8.22
N TYR A 200 13.45 -36.28 8.35
CA TYR A 200 12.77 -36.08 9.63
C TYR A 200 12.32 -37.39 10.25
N GLY A 201 11.71 -38.28 9.46
CA GLY A 201 11.34 -39.62 9.90
C GLY A 201 12.56 -40.46 10.36
N SER A 202 13.68 -40.39 9.63
CA SER A 202 14.93 -41.07 10.03
C SER A 202 15.53 -40.46 11.31
N ALA A 203 15.49 -39.13 11.45
CA ALA A 203 15.97 -38.42 12.65
C ALA A 203 15.15 -38.78 13.90
N MET A 204 13.80 -38.88 13.77
CA MET A 204 12.94 -39.36 14.86
C MET A 204 13.25 -40.78 15.29
N LYS A 205 13.45 -41.69 14.35
CA LYS A 205 13.86 -43.07 14.67
C LYS A 205 15.20 -43.11 15.44
N GLN A 206 16.17 -42.26 15.03
CA GLN A 206 17.45 -42.16 15.72
C GLN A 206 17.33 -41.49 17.11
N ALA A 207 16.44 -40.53 17.27
CA ALA A 207 16.16 -39.88 18.55
C ALA A 207 15.54 -40.89 19.55
N VAL A 208 14.58 -41.70 19.11
CA VAL A 208 13.98 -42.78 19.91
C VAL A 208 15.02 -43.81 20.27
N ARG A 209 15.86 -44.22 19.32
CA ARG A 209 16.97 -45.16 19.56
C ARG A 209 17.95 -44.59 20.59
N LEU A 210 18.28 -43.31 20.51
CA LEU A 210 19.18 -42.64 21.45
C LEU A 210 18.61 -42.65 22.88
N SER A 211 17.28 -42.47 23.03
CA SER A 211 16.62 -42.51 24.35
C SER A 211 16.51 -43.93 24.92
N SER A 212 16.49 -44.97 24.08
CA SER A 212 16.40 -46.36 24.51
C SER A 212 17.76 -47.02 24.78
N LEU A 213 18.87 -46.42 24.37
CA LEU A 213 20.22 -46.98 24.59
C LEU A 213 20.66 -46.80 26.05
N PRO A 214 21.22 -47.84 26.69
CA PRO A 214 21.73 -47.72 28.05
C PRO A 214 22.98 -46.82 28.09
N PRO A 215 23.14 -45.99 29.14
CA PRO A 215 24.24 -45.01 29.23
C PRO A 215 25.63 -45.63 29.22
N SER A 216 25.74 -46.92 29.51
CA SER A 216 26.99 -47.69 29.49
C SER A 216 27.58 -47.89 28.08
N ASN A 217 26.75 -47.82 27.01
CA ASN A 217 27.20 -48.04 25.63
C ASN A 217 27.57 -46.74 24.94
N GLN A 218 28.65 -46.09 25.35
CA GLN A 218 29.13 -44.80 24.84
C GLN A 218 29.39 -44.81 23.33
N GLY A 219 29.85 -45.91 22.75
CA GLY A 219 30.10 -46.02 21.31
C GLY A 219 28.84 -45.95 20.47
N ALA A 220 27.77 -46.64 20.90
CA ALA A 220 26.48 -46.60 20.23
C ALA A 220 25.80 -45.25 20.39
N HIS A 221 25.89 -44.63 21.58
CA HIS A 221 25.42 -43.28 21.83
C HIS A 221 26.09 -42.22 20.92
N ARG A 222 27.44 -42.29 20.81
CA ARG A 222 28.22 -41.39 19.95
C ARG A 222 27.83 -41.55 18.47
N LYS A 223 27.61 -42.78 18.00
CA LYS A 223 27.21 -43.11 16.63
C LYS A 223 25.80 -42.59 16.31
N ALA A 224 24.83 -42.88 17.18
CA ALA A 224 23.45 -42.43 17.03
C ALA A 224 23.33 -40.87 17.09
N ARG A 225 24.05 -40.24 18.02
CA ARG A 225 24.10 -38.75 18.13
C ARG A 225 24.75 -38.13 16.88
N GLY A 226 25.80 -38.76 16.33
CA GLY A 226 26.43 -38.32 15.08
C GLY A 226 25.48 -38.39 13.88
N GLN A 227 24.72 -39.49 13.76
CA GLN A 227 23.72 -39.65 12.71
C GLN A 227 22.58 -38.64 12.83
N LEU A 228 22.06 -38.39 14.04
CA LEU A 228 21.03 -37.39 14.32
C LEU A 228 21.53 -35.97 13.96
N SER A 229 22.76 -35.63 14.34
CA SER A 229 23.35 -34.33 14.04
C SER A 229 23.51 -34.11 12.53
N ARG A 230 23.97 -35.13 11.79
CA ARG A 230 24.08 -35.06 10.31
C ARG A 230 22.72 -34.86 9.65
N ALA A 231 21.71 -35.62 10.07
CA ALA A 231 20.34 -35.47 9.55
C ALA A 231 19.78 -34.06 9.81
N ARG A 232 19.98 -33.51 11.02
CA ARG A 232 19.57 -32.12 11.36
C ARG A 232 20.26 -31.06 10.50
N VAL A 233 21.56 -31.23 10.22
CA VAL A 233 22.31 -30.31 9.37
C VAL A 233 21.80 -30.35 7.93
N GLU A 234 21.56 -31.57 7.41
CA GLU A 234 21.07 -31.73 6.04
C GLU A 234 19.65 -31.20 5.88
N MET A 235 18.73 -31.50 6.81
CA MET A 235 17.40 -30.91 6.81
C MET A 235 17.45 -29.37 6.81
N SER A 236 18.32 -28.77 7.66
CA SER A 236 18.51 -27.33 7.70
C SER A 236 19.06 -26.76 6.38
N ARG A 237 19.93 -27.49 5.68
CA ARG A 237 20.48 -27.13 4.38
C ARG A 237 19.36 -27.11 3.32
N GLN A 238 18.57 -28.17 3.27
CA GLN A 238 17.45 -28.31 2.34
C GLN A 238 16.36 -27.28 2.60
N ALA A 239 15.98 -27.02 3.86
CA ALA A 239 15.01 -26.00 4.22
C ALA A 239 15.42 -24.58 3.76
N ARG A 240 16.72 -24.27 3.81
CA ARG A 240 17.25 -22.98 3.30
C ARG A 240 17.26 -22.91 1.78
N ALA A 241 17.40 -24.04 1.09
CA ALA A 241 17.40 -24.09 -0.38
C ALA A 241 16.01 -23.84 -0.99
N ILE A 242 14.91 -23.97 -0.23
CA ILE A 242 13.54 -23.72 -0.70
C ILE A 242 13.36 -22.26 -1.15
N GLY A 243 14.03 -21.29 -0.49
CA GLY A 243 13.86 -19.87 -0.80
C GLY A 243 12.49 -19.34 -0.35
N LEU A 244 12.13 -19.56 0.92
CA LEU A 244 10.84 -19.20 1.48
C LEU A 244 10.49 -17.71 1.31
N HIS A 245 9.22 -17.44 1.04
CA HIS A 245 8.67 -16.10 0.99
C HIS A 245 8.85 -15.38 2.35
N PRO A 246 9.09 -14.04 2.37
CA PRO A 246 9.26 -13.28 3.62
C PRO A 246 8.13 -13.46 4.63
N LEU A 247 6.87 -13.49 4.18
CA LEU A 247 5.70 -13.69 5.04
C LEU A 247 5.71 -15.08 5.71
N GLU A 248 6.09 -16.13 4.97
CA GLU A 248 6.20 -17.47 5.56
C GLU A 248 7.35 -17.57 6.57
N LYS A 249 8.47 -16.86 6.33
CA LYS A 249 9.54 -16.76 7.34
C LYS A 249 9.04 -16.09 8.62
N GLN A 250 8.30 -14.98 8.51
CA GLN A 250 7.72 -14.31 9.67
C GLN A 250 6.72 -15.21 10.41
N ARG A 251 5.89 -15.97 9.68
CA ARG A 251 4.96 -16.95 10.24
C ARG A 251 5.68 -18.03 11.06
N MET A 252 6.77 -18.57 10.54
CA MET A 252 7.60 -19.54 11.25
C MET A 252 8.24 -18.95 12.51
N VAL A 253 8.75 -17.72 12.44
CA VAL A 253 9.24 -16.99 13.62
C VAL A 253 8.13 -16.80 14.66
N ALA A 254 6.94 -16.40 14.23
CA ALA A 254 5.79 -16.20 15.10
C ALA A 254 5.39 -17.51 15.82
N LYS A 255 5.38 -18.65 15.12
CA LYS A 255 5.14 -19.97 15.74
C LYS A 255 6.16 -20.32 16.81
N VAL A 256 7.45 -20.07 16.55
CA VAL A 256 8.51 -20.29 17.56
C VAL A 256 8.31 -19.35 18.76
N ARG A 257 7.99 -18.09 18.53
CA ARG A 257 7.68 -17.13 19.62
C ARG A 257 6.47 -17.58 20.44
N GLN A 258 5.40 -18.01 19.79
CA GLN A 258 4.18 -18.49 20.42
C GLN A 258 4.44 -19.72 21.28
N ALA A 259 5.17 -20.71 20.76
CA ALA A 259 5.54 -21.90 21.52
C ALA A 259 6.34 -21.56 22.79
N VAL A 260 7.35 -20.68 22.68
CA VAL A 260 8.14 -20.25 23.83
C VAL A 260 7.30 -19.40 24.81
N ALA A 261 6.37 -18.57 24.33
CA ALA A 261 5.46 -17.79 25.17
C ALA A 261 4.53 -18.72 25.98
N GLN A 262 3.97 -19.77 25.34
CA GLN A 262 3.19 -20.80 26.02
C GLN A 262 3.99 -21.52 27.09
N ILE A 263 5.23 -21.91 26.77
CA ILE A 263 6.14 -22.51 27.73
C ILE A 263 6.36 -21.60 28.95
N HIS A 264 6.65 -20.33 28.72
CA HIS A 264 6.85 -19.37 29.82
C HIS A 264 5.59 -19.15 30.65
N ALA A 265 4.40 -19.20 30.06
CA ALA A 265 3.14 -19.12 30.77
C ALA A 265 2.94 -20.33 31.68
N LEU A 266 3.15 -21.54 31.15
CA LEU A 266 3.08 -22.80 31.91
C LEU A 266 4.15 -22.90 33.01
N GLU A 267 5.37 -22.44 32.76
CA GLU A 267 6.42 -22.37 33.81
C GLU A 267 6.04 -21.43 34.95
N ARG A 268 5.46 -20.27 34.63
CA ARG A 268 4.99 -19.32 35.65
C ARG A 268 3.83 -19.92 36.47
N GLU A 269 2.88 -20.57 35.81
CA GLU A 269 1.75 -21.25 36.44
C GLU A 269 2.25 -22.37 37.35
N TYR A 270 3.13 -23.24 36.85
CA TYR A 270 3.77 -24.31 37.63
C TYR A 270 4.54 -23.76 38.83
N GLY A 271 5.29 -22.69 38.66
CA GLY A 271 6.01 -22.00 39.76
C GLY A 271 5.09 -21.40 40.80
N ARG A 272 3.91 -20.87 40.37
CA ARG A 272 2.87 -20.38 41.31
C ARG A 272 2.26 -21.52 42.11
N LEU A 273 1.83 -22.58 41.46
CA LEU A 273 1.28 -23.77 42.10
C LEU A 273 2.26 -24.42 43.09
N ARG A 274 3.55 -24.49 42.71
CA ARG A 274 4.60 -24.99 43.59
C ARG A 274 4.78 -24.15 44.87
N ARG A 275 4.73 -22.83 44.75
CA ARG A 275 4.81 -21.91 45.89
C ARG A 275 3.58 -22.04 46.79
N GLN A 276 2.37 -22.17 46.22
CA GLN A 276 1.14 -22.41 46.96
C GLN A 276 1.15 -23.76 47.70
N ALA A 277 1.65 -24.81 47.06
CA ALA A 277 1.81 -26.12 47.70
C ALA A 277 2.84 -26.12 48.85
N ALA A 278 3.87 -25.27 48.77
CA ALA A 278 4.85 -25.08 49.82
C ALA A 278 4.32 -24.27 51.01
N ALA A 279 3.43 -23.26 50.73
CA ALA A 279 2.88 -22.38 51.78
C ALA A 279 1.70 -23.00 52.54
N HIS A 280 0.83 -23.76 51.91
CA HIS A 280 -0.43 -24.28 52.49
C HIS A 280 -0.47 -25.79 52.69
N GLY A 281 0.66 -26.48 52.56
CA GLY A 281 0.71 -27.96 52.59
C GLY A 281 0.19 -28.59 51.28
N LYS A 282 0.46 -29.89 51.13
CA LYS A 282 0.05 -30.63 49.91
C LYS A 282 -1.46 -30.89 49.91
N LEU A 283 -2.28 -29.93 49.48
CA LEU A 283 -3.66 -30.22 49.14
C LEU A 283 -3.71 -31.11 47.90
N ALA A 284 -4.56 -32.14 47.89
CA ALA A 284 -4.73 -33.07 46.80
C ALA A 284 -5.09 -32.36 45.46
N ALA A 285 -5.84 -31.24 45.53
CA ALA A 285 -6.22 -30.42 44.40
C ALA A 285 -4.99 -29.77 43.72
N THR A 286 -4.10 -29.11 44.48
CA THR A 286 -2.89 -28.47 43.98
C THR A 286 -1.90 -29.47 43.36
N SER A 287 -1.85 -30.70 43.92
CA SER A 287 -1.04 -31.79 43.32
C SER A 287 -1.59 -32.26 42.00
N LYS A 288 -2.91 -32.29 41.79
CA LYS A 288 -3.56 -32.65 40.53
C LYS A 288 -3.34 -31.56 39.46
N GLU A 289 -3.45 -30.29 39.83
CA GLU A 289 -3.18 -29.15 38.96
C GLU A 289 -1.71 -29.06 38.56
N MET A 290 -0.78 -29.30 39.47
CA MET A 290 0.65 -29.39 39.14
C MET A 290 0.96 -30.51 38.15
N ARG A 291 0.35 -31.69 38.30
CA ARG A 291 0.49 -32.78 37.35
C ARG A 291 -0.06 -32.43 35.97
N SER A 292 -1.25 -31.82 35.89
CA SER A 292 -1.86 -31.39 34.63
C SER A 292 -1.01 -30.32 33.92
N CYS A 293 -0.49 -29.36 34.68
CA CYS A 293 0.42 -28.34 34.15
C CYS A 293 1.75 -28.97 33.66
N GLY A 294 2.30 -29.93 34.41
CA GLY A 294 3.49 -30.69 33.99
C GLY A 294 3.26 -31.49 32.73
N LEU A 295 2.12 -32.15 32.57
CA LEU A 295 1.75 -32.88 31.36
C LEU A 295 1.60 -31.95 30.15
N ARG A 296 0.93 -30.81 30.29
CA ARG A 296 0.84 -29.79 29.25
C ARG A 296 2.22 -29.26 28.84
N LEU A 297 3.10 -29.01 29.79
CA LEU A 297 4.46 -28.58 29.52
C LEU A 297 5.24 -29.66 28.76
N GLN A 298 5.07 -30.93 29.14
CA GLN A 298 5.68 -32.04 28.44
C GLN A 298 5.10 -32.22 27.02
N GLU A 299 3.82 -32.04 26.85
CA GLU A 299 3.13 -32.05 25.54
C GLU A 299 3.67 -30.97 24.60
N VAL A 300 3.79 -29.72 25.06
CA VAL A 300 4.36 -28.63 24.26
C VAL A 300 5.82 -28.90 23.90
N VAL A 301 6.60 -29.47 24.79
CA VAL A 301 8.00 -29.87 24.54
C VAL A 301 8.07 -31.03 23.56
N THR A 302 7.22 -32.05 23.66
CA THR A 302 7.19 -33.18 22.73
C THR A 302 6.71 -32.78 21.34
N THR A 303 5.69 -31.94 21.27
CA THR A 303 5.20 -31.36 20.00
C THR A 303 6.26 -30.45 19.37
N GLY A 304 7.02 -29.70 20.17
CA GLY A 304 8.13 -28.88 19.70
C GLY A 304 9.37 -29.69 19.27
N GLY A 305 9.43 -30.96 19.57
CA GLY A 305 10.52 -31.89 19.15
C GLY A 305 11.91 -31.56 19.69
N ASP A 306 12.06 -30.55 20.52
CA ASP A 306 13.31 -30.09 21.10
C ASP A 306 13.19 -29.93 22.63
N ASN A 307 14.35 -30.00 23.32
CA ASN A 307 14.39 -29.67 24.72
C ASN A 307 14.03 -28.18 24.95
N LEU A 308 13.33 -27.90 26.03
CA LEU A 308 12.91 -26.55 26.47
C LEU A 308 14.04 -25.51 26.35
N ALA A 309 15.24 -25.87 26.83
CA ALA A 309 16.41 -25.00 26.76
C ALA A 309 16.87 -24.72 25.30
N ALA A 310 16.64 -25.68 24.38
CA ALA A 310 16.97 -25.51 22.96
C ALA A 310 16.00 -24.53 22.28
N LEU A 311 14.68 -24.62 22.55
CA LEU A 311 13.69 -23.69 22.02
C LEU A 311 13.92 -22.25 22.52
N LYS A 312 14.22 -22.06 23.81
CA LYS A 312 14.59 -20.75 24.37
C LYS A 312 15.85 -20.17 23.73
N ARG A 313 16.89 -20.99 23.52
CA ARG A 313 18.11 -20.60 22.82
C ARG A 313 17.85 -20.23 21.37
N SER A 314 16.98 -20.99 20.69
CA SER A 314 16.58 -20.67 19.31
C SER A 314 15.88 -19.31 19.24
N LEU A 315 14.93 -19.04 20.14
CA LEU A 315 14.27 -17.72 20.19
C LEU A 315 15.27 -16.60 20.49
N ALA A 316 16.17 -16.78 21.46
CA ALA A 316 17.20 -15.78 21.78
C ALA A 316 18.11 -15.50 20.57
N SER A 317 18.46 -16.55 19.79
CA SER A 317 19.26 -16.39 18.57
C SER A 317 18.48 -15.69 17.44
N ILE A 318 17.19 -15.95 17.30
CA ILE A 318 16.31 -15.26 16.35
C ILE A 318 16.24 -13.78 16.72
N LEU A 319 15.90 -13.44 17.96
CA LEU A 319 15.82 -12.06 18.43
C LEU A 319 17.13 -11.31 18.26
N ARG A 320 18.27 -11.95 18.52
CA ARG A 320 19.58 -11.35 18.29
C ARG A 320 19.81 -11.06 16.81
N GLY A 321 19.48 -12.01 15.91
CA GLY A 321 19.65 -11.83 14.48
C GLY A 321 18.74 -10.73 13.93
N GLU A 322 17.49 -10.65 14.37
CA GLU A 322 16.57 -9.59 14.01
C GLU A 322 17.05 -8.21 14.52
N ALA A 323 17.48 -8.14 15.79
CA ALA A 323 17.99 -6.89 16.36
C ALA A 323 19.27 -6.41 15.67
N GLU A 324 20.18 -7.33 15.28
CA GLU A 324 21.41 -6.99 14.55
C GLU A 324 21.07 -6.47 13.15
N ALA A 325 20.16 -7.13 12.42
CA ALA A 325 19.72 -6.70 11.09
C ALA A 325 19.01 -5.34 11.17
N GLN A 326 18.13 -5.15 12.14
CA GLN A 326 17.37 -3.91 12.33
C GLN A 326 18.27 -2.72 12.68
N ARG A 327 19.21 -2.89 13.62
CA ARG A 327 20.19 -1.84 13.97
C ARG A 327 21.06 -1.45 12.78
N ALA A 328 21.53 -2.43 12.01
CA ALA A 328 22.30 -2.16 10.81
C ALA A 328 21.46 -1.43 9.75
N LYS A 329 20.19 -1.78 9.58
CA LYS A 329 19.27 -1.05 8.71
C LYS A 329 19.06 0.39 9.17
N GLU A 330 18.84 0.61 10.45
CA GLU A 330 18.67 1.94 11.04
C GLU A 330 19.93 2.80 10.83
N GLU A 331 21.12 2.25 11.07
CA GLU A 331 22.40 2.91 10.83
C GLU A 331 22.57 3.33 9.36
N LEU A 332 22.23 2.44 8.41
CA LEU A 332 22.30 2.73 6.98
C LEU A 332 21.29 3.81 6.56
N THR A 333 20.06 3.74 7.09
CA THR A 333 19.02 4.71 6.74
C THR A 333 19.27 6.07 7.34
N THR A 334 19.65 6.17 8.61
CA THR A 334 19.90 7.45 9.29
C THR A 334 21.06 8.21 8.64
N ALA A 335 22.13 7.53 8.27
CA ALA A 335 23.26 8.15 7.58
C ALA A 335 22.92 8.70 6.17
N ASN A 336 21.83 8.21 5.55
CA ASN A 336 21.41 8.60 4.21
C ASN A 336 20.17 9.52 4.17
N LEU A 337 19.69 10.03 5.31
CA LEU A 337 18.53 10.95 5.34
C LEU A 337 18.80 12.24 4.57
N ARG A 338 20.06 12.72 4.52
CA ARG A 338 20.44 13.90 3.73
C ARG A 338 20.16 13.73 2.23
N LEU A 339 20.32 12.52 1.71
CA LEU A 339 19.98 12.20 0.33
C LEU A 339 18.48 12.36 0.07
N VAL A 340 17.63 11.92 1.01
CA VAL A 340 16.17 12.09 0.90
C VAL A 340 15.80 13.56 0.83
N VAL A 341 16.37 14.39 1.71
CA VAL A 341 16.12 15.84 1.74
C VAL A 341 16.52 16.49 0.41
N SER A 342 17.68 16.13 -0.15
CA SER A 342 18.14 16.68 -1.43
C SER A 342 17.23 16.36 -2.60
N ILE A 343 16.61 15.17 -2.58
CA ILE A 343 15.63 14.74 -3.60
C ILE A 343 14.27 15.40 -3.35
N ALA A 344 13.76 15.35 -2.10
CA ALA A 344 12.46 15.92 -1.73
C ALA A 344 12.37 17.43 -2.04
N LYS A 345 13.49 18.18 -1.88
CA LYS A 345 13.56 19.60 -2.24
C LYS A 345 13.16 19.87 -3.70
N LYS A 346 13.47 18.98 -4.64
CA LYS A 346 13.09 19.10 -6.06
C LYS A 346 11.57 18.95 -6.29
N TYR A 347 10.85 18.42 -5.31
CA TYR A 347 9.40 18.14 -5.36
C TYR A 347 8.55 19.05 -4.46
N ALA A 348 9.17 20.05 -3.83
CA ALA A 348 8.47 21.03 -3.01
C ALA A 348 7.37 21.78 -3.80
N ASN A 349 6.35 22.27 -3.10
CA ASN A 349 5.24 23.07 -3.65
C ASN A 349 4.33 22.35 -4.66
N ARG A 350 4.26 21.01 -4.61
CA ARG A 350 3.42 20.20 -5.50
C ARG A 350 2.16 19.65 -4.83
N GLY A 351 1.75 20.20 -3.71
CA GLY A 351 0.51 19.84 -3.01
C GLY A 351 0.70 19.07 -1.71
N LEU A 352 1.94 18.70 -1.39
CA LEU A 352 2.32 18.15 -0.08
C LEU A 352 3.32 19.10 0.60
N GLU A 353 3.28 19.15 1.92
CA GLU A 353 4.27 19.85 2.72
C GLU A 353 5.65 19.21 2.60
N PHE A 354 6.68 20.02 2.82
CA PHE A 354 8.07 19.55 2.65
C PHE A 354 8.42 18.37 3.57
N LEU A 355 7.98 18.41 4.82
CA LEU A 355 8.23 17.31 5.77
C LEU A 355 7.51 16.03 5.38
N ASP A 356 6.30 16.12 4.82
CA ASP A 356 5.56 14.96 4.33
C ASP A 356 6.28 14.31 3.15
N LEU A 357 6.81 15.12 2.21
CA LEU A 357 7.63 14.62 1.10
C LEU A 357 8.89 13.91 1.62
N VAL A 358 9.54 14.47 2.65
CA VAL A 358 10.72 13.85 3.28
C VAL A 358 10.33 12.53 3.94
N GLN A 359 9.20 12.45 4.67
CA GLN A 359 8.78 11.20 5.31
C GLN A 359 8.42 10.11 4.30
N GLU A 360 7.71 10.44 3.22
CA GLU A 360 7.44 9.49 2.13
C GLU A 360 8.76 9.04 1.46
N GLY A 361 9.70 9.97 1.27
CA GLY A 361 11.04 9.66 0.80
C GLY A 361 11.82 8.74 1.75
N ASN A 362 11.69 8.92 3.07
CA ASN A 362 12.29 8.04 4.07
C ASN A 362 11.70 6.62 4.01
N ILE A 363 10.40 6.48 3.73
CA ILE A 363 9.77 5.17 3.49
C ILE A 363 10.38 4.52 2.25
N GLY A 364 10.59 5.29 1.17
CA GLY A 364 11.29 4.83 -0.03
C GLY A 364 12.72 4.39 0.27
N LEU A 365 13.48 5.18 1.04
CA LEU A 365 14.84 4.85 1.50
C LEU A 365 14.86 3.52 2.27
N MET A 366 13.94 3.31 3.21
CA MET A 366 13.85 2.08 4.00
C MET A 366 13.54 0.85 3.13
N ARG A 367 12.68 0.98 2.12
CA ARG A 367 12.40 -0.09 1.14
C ARG A 367 13.63 -0.40 0.28
N GLY A 368 14.34 0.64 -0.17
CA GLY A 368 15.59 0.48 -0.90
C GLY A 368 16.67 -0.22 -0.07
N ALA A 369 16.79 0.10 1.22
CA ALA A 369 17.73 -0.55 2.14
C ALA A 369 17.46 -2.07 2.29
N ASP A 370 16.18 -2.48 2.33
CA ASP A 370 15.81 -3.89 2.42
C ASP A 370 16.15 -4.71 1.15
N LYS A 371 16.13 -4.06 -0.01
CA LYS A 371 16.40 -4.70 -1.31
C LYS A 371 17.85 -4.51 -1.79
N PHE A 372 18.68 -3.76 -1.06
CA PHE A 372 20.05 -3.45 -1.48
C PHE A 372 20.96 -4.67 -1.47
N ASP A 373 21.59 -4.98 -2.61
CA ASP A 373 22.60 -6.03 -2.76
C ASP A 373 23.99 -5.45 -3.03
N TRP A 374 24.83 -5.44 -1.99
CA TRP A 374 26.21 -4.94 -2.06
C TRP A 374 27.10 -5.68 -3.06
N ARG A 375 26.74 -6.93 -3.47
CA ARG A 375 27.51 -7.76 -4.41
C ARG A 375 27.52 -7.19 -5.82
N ARG A 376 26.51 -6.39 -6.16
CA ARG A 376 26.39 -5.76 -7.47
C ARG A 376 27.39 -4.61 -7.67
N GLY A 377 28.01 -4.11 -6.59
CA GLY A 377 29.10 -3.14 -6.66
C GLY A 377 28.71 -1.68 -6.81
N TYR A 378 27.41 -1.34 -6.84
CA TYR A 378 26.92 0.05 -6.88
C TYR A 378 27.06 0.74 -5.53
N LYS A 379 27.15 2.08 -5.53
CA LYS A 379 26.95 2.88 -4.32
C LYS A 379 25.50 2.75 -3.85
N PHE A 380 25.29 2.74 -2.55
CA PHE A 380 23.94 2.70 -1.97
C PHE A 380 23.07 3.87 -2.46
N SER A 381 23.65 5.09 -2.50
CA SER A 381 22.96 6.29 -2.99
C SER A 381 22.44 6.16 -4.42
N THR A 382 23.20 5.55 -5.32
CA THR A 382 22.80 5.32 -6.71
C THR A 382 21.55 4.43 -6.78
N TYR A 383 21.55 3.34 -6.04
CA TYR A 383 20.43 2.40 -6.02
C TYR A 383 19.18 2.98 -5.35
N VAL A 384 19.34 3.66 -4.22
CA VAL A 384 18.21 4.09 -3.39
C VAL A 384 17.53 5.35 -3.92
N THR A 385 18.21 6.16 -4.74
CA THR A 385 17.64 7.38 -5.35
C THR A 385 16.35 7.08 -6.10
N TRP A 386 16.29 5.96 -6.82
CA TRP A 386 15.07 5.54 -7.52
C TRP A 386 13.91 5.27 -6.54
N TRP A 387 14.17 4.52 -5.47
CA TRP A 387 13.14 4.20 -4.45
C TRP A 387 12.58 5.44 -3.76
N ILE A 388 13.46 6.40 -3.46
CA ILE A 388 13.08 7.68 -2.89
C ILE A 388 12.21 8.46 -3.89
N ARG A 389 12.66 8.57 -5.14
CA ARG A 389 11.94 9.29 -6.20
C ARG A 389 10.56 8.68 -6.44
N GLN A 390 10.48 7.37 -6.57
CA GLN A 390 9.23 6.64 -6.75
C GLN A 390 8.27 6.86 -5.59
N ALA A 391 8.74 6.75 -4.35
CA ALA A 391 7.91 6.95 -3.17
C ALA A 391 7.35 8.39 -3.10
N VAL A 392 8.21 9.40 -3.32
CA VAL A 392 7.81 10.82 -3.32
C VAL A 392 6.83 11.12 -4.45
N SER A 393 7.11 10.66 -5.67
CA SER A 393 6.22 10.89 -6.83
C SER A 393 4.86 10.24 -6.64
N ARG A 394 4.84 9.02 -6.12
CA ARG A 394 3.60 8.30 -5.82
C ARG A 394 2.80 8.98 -4.71
N ALA A 395 3.46 9.45 -3.65
CA ALA A 395 2.81 10.19 -2.58
C ALA A 395 2.15 11.48 -3.09
N ILE A 396 2.81 12.23 -3.98
CA ILE A 396 2.23 13.42 -4.62
C ILE A 396 1.00 13.05 -5.45
N ALA A 397 1.05 11.97 -6.22
CA ALA A 397 -0.08 11.53 -7.03
C ALA A 397 -1.27 11.10 -6.17
N ASP A 398 -1.01 10.38 -5.06
CA ASP A 398 -2.03 9.80 -4.19
C ASP A 398 -2.60 10.80 -3.17
N LYS A 399 -1.78 11.72 -2.64
CA LYS A 399 -2.11 12.56 -1.48
C LYS A 399 -2.00 14.07 -1.76
N GLY A 400 -1.39 14.49 -2.88
CA GLY A 400 -1.10 15.91 -3.17
C GLY A 400 -2.32 16.76 -3.57
N ARG A 401 -3.53 16.17 -3.63
CA ARG A 401 -4.77 16.87 -3.99
C ARG A 401 -5.83 16.72 -2.91
N THR A 402 -6.55 17.80 -2.63
CA THR A 402 -7.69 17.80 -1.70
C THR A 402 -8.77 16.81 -2.13
N ILE A 403 -9.08 16.77 -3.44
CA ILE A 403 -9.95 15.76 -4.03
C ILE A 403 -9.04 14.74 -4.70
N ARG A 404 -9.00 13.52 -4.14
CA ARG A 404 -8.16 12.43 -4.66
C ARG A 404 -8.50 12.10 -6.10
N VAL A 405 -7.48 11.98 -6.93
CA VAL A 405 -7.57 11.57 -8.33
C VAL A 405 -6.77 10.27 -8.50
N PRO A 406 -7.30 9.26 -9.24
CA PRO A 406 -6.55 8.04 -9.53
C PRO A 406 -5.21 8.33 -10.23
N VAL A 407 -4.17 7.52 -9.95
CA VAL A 407 -2.80 7.75 -10.46
C VAL A 407 -2.76 7.86 -11.99
N HIS A 408 -3.49 6.99 -12.72
CA HIS A 408 -3.53 7.04 -14.18
C HIS A 408 -4.12 8.35 -14.75
N VAL A 409 -5.13 8.94 -14.07
CA VAL A 409 -5.69 10.24 -14.45
C VAL A 409 -4.68 11.36 -14.14
N PHE A 410 -4.00 11.27 -12.99
CA PHE A 410 -2.94 12.20 -12.61
C PHE A 410 -1.80 12.21 -13.64
N THR A 411 -1.36 11.05 -14.10
CA THR A 411 -0.37 10.90 -15.15
C THR A 411 -0.84 11.51 -16.47
N GLY A 412 -2.11 11.27 -16.85
CA GLY A 412 -2.71 11.89 -18.04
C GLY A 412 -2.71 13.42 -17.97
N ILE A 413 -3.02 13.99 -16.80
CA ILE A 413 -2.96 15.44 -16.55
C ILE A 413 -1.53 15.96 -16.73
N GLN A 414 -0.54 15.25 -16.18
CA GLN A 414 0.86 15.65 -16.29
C GLN A 414 1.36 15.60 -17.73
N LYS A 415 1.01 14.54 -18.48
CA LYS A 415 1.32 14.40 -19.91
C LYS A 415 0.71 15.57 -20.70
N GLN A 416 -0.55 15.91 -20.43
CA GLN A 416 -1.22 17.05 -21.08
C GLN A 416 -0.53 18.38 -20.78
N ILE A 417 -0.13 18.64 -19.52
CA ILE A 417 0.58 19.87 -19.14
C ILE A 417 1.96 19.95 -19.81
N ARG A 418 2.69 18.83 -19.87
CA ARG A 418 4.00 18.76 -20.56
C ARG A 418 3.86 19.05 -22.06
N THR A 419 2.93 18.36 -22.72
CA THR A 419 2.68 18.55 -24.15
C THR A 419 2.21 19.98 -24.46
N ARG A 420 1.38 20.58 -23.62
CA ARG A 420 0.97 21.98 -23.75
C ARG A 420 2.19 22.91 -23.74
N ARG A 421 3.10 22.76 -22.76
CA ARG A 421 4.33 23.56 -22.68
C ARG A 421 5.25 23.37 -23.88
N GLN A 422 5.38 22.13 -24.38
CA GLN A 422 6.18 21.85 -25.56
C GLN A 422 5.61 22.54 -26.81
N LEU A 423 4.30 22.39 -27.03
CA LEU A 423 3.63 23.07 -28.15
C LEU A 423 3.64 24.60 -28.00
N GLU A 424 3.53 25.13 -26.80
CA GLU A 424 3.62 26.55 -26.49
C GLU A 424 5.02 27.10 -26.86
N HIS A 425 6.07 26.31 -26.57
CA HIS A 425 7.43 26.64 -26.97
C HIS A 425 7.64 26.54 -28.50
N GLU A 426 7.07 25.52 -29.16
CA GLU A 426 7.17 25.31 -30.61
C GLU A 426 6.38 26.38 -31.40
N LEU A 427 5.18 26.72 -30.91
CA LEU A 427 4.26 27.62 -31.62
C LEU A 427 4.39 29.09 -31.20
N SER A 428 5.12 29.37 -30.10
CA SER A 428 5.21 30.70 -29.44
C SER A 428 3.82 31.30 -29.09
N ARG A 429 2.78 30.47 -28.94
CA ARG A 429 1.42 30.80 -28.53
C ARG A 429 0.77 29.65 -27.77
N GLU A 430 -0.31 29.91 -27.06
CA GLU A 430 -1.10 28.83 -26.45
C GLU A 430 -1.66 27.88 -27.51
N PRO A 431 -1.45 26.54 -27.34
CA PRO A 431 -1.97 25.54 -28.26
C PRO A 431 -3.49 25.39 -28.10
N THR A 432 -4.20 25.17 -29.21
CA THR A 432 -5.61 24.87 -29.22
C THR A 432 -5.89 23.44 -28.72
N ALA A 433 -7.12 23.19 -28.23
CA ALA A 433 -7.53 21.86 -27.80
C ALA A 433 -7.40 20.79 -28.91
N GLN A 434 -7.54 21.19 -30.17
CA GLN A 434 -7.38 20.31 -31.33
C GLN A 434 -5.93 19.93 -31.58
N GLU A 435 -5.00 20.86 -31.41
CA GLU A 435 -3.55 20.65 -31.55
C GLU A 435 -3.04 19.71 -30.44
N LEU A 436 -3.51 19.96 -29.20
CA LEU A 436 -3.23 19.07 -28.06
C LEU A 436 -3.77 17.65 -28.29
N ALA A 437 -5.01 17.54 -28.75
CA ALA A 437 -5.66 16.26 -29.04
C ALA A 437 -4.89 15.45 -30.10
N ARG A 438 -4.42 16.11 -31.16
CA ARG A 438 -3.59 15.49 -32.22
C ARG A 438 -2.26 15.00 -31.68
N ARG A 439 -1.56 15.81 -30.86
CA ARG A 439 -0.24 15.48 -30.33
C ARG A 439 -0.30 14.37 -29.29
N LEU A 440 -1.39 14.32 -28.50
CA LEU A 440 -1.63 13.31 -27.47
C LEU A 440 -2.31 12.03 -27.99
N GLU A 441 -2.75 12.03 -29.27
CA GLU A 441 -3.50 10.93 -29.90
C GLU A 441 -4.81 10.57 -29.13
N VAL A 442 -5.49 11.60 -28.61
CA VAL A 442 -6.75 11.45 -27.86
C VAL A 442 -7.85 12.32 -28.47
N THR A 443 -9.12 12.06 -28.09
CA THR A 443 -10.24 12.88 -28.53
C THR A 443 -10.24 14.26 -27.85
N VAL A 444 -10.78 15.28 -28.53
CA VAL A 444 -10.89 16.65 -27.98
C VAL A 444 -11.69 16.68 -26.68
N ASP A 445 -12.75 15.86 -26.60
CA ASP A 445 -13.57 15.77 -25.38
C ASP A 445 -12.78 15.23 -24.19
N LYS A 446 -11.86 14.28 -24.42
CA LYS A 446 -10.97 13.75 -23.37
C LYS A 446 -9.97 14.81 -22.89
N VAL A 447 -9.44 15.65 -23.78
CA VAL A 447 -8.61 16.81 -23.41
C VAL A 447 -9.40 17.77 -22.53
N GLY A 448 -10.64 18.10 -22.89
CA GLY A 448 -11.51 18.98 -22.12
C GLY A 448 -11.86 18.41 -20.74
N SER A 449 -12.20 17.12 -20.66
CA SER A 449 -12.52 16.47 -19.38
C SER A 449 -11.30 16.38 -18.46
N THR A 450 -10.13 16.04 -19.00
CA THR A 450 -8.86 16.02 -18.25
C THR A 450 -8.50 17.40 -17.72
N TRP A 451 -8.73 18.46 -18.51
CA TRP A 451 -8.51 19.85 -18.08
C TRP A 451 -9.42 20.23 -16.90
N LYS A 452 -10.71 19.91 -16.96
CA LYS A 452 -11.65 20.16 -15.85
C LYS A 452 -11.20 19.44 -14.57
N THR A 453 -10.77 18.19 -14.69
CA THR A 453 -10.27 17.41 -13.56
C THR A 453 -8.93 17.93 -13.02
N SER A 454 -8.16 18.67 -13.84
CA SER A 454 -6.87 19.23 -13.42
C SER A 454 -6.99 20.45 -12.50
N GLN A 455 -8.14 21.12 -12.49
CA GLN A 455 -8.39 22.30 -11.66
C GLN A 455 -8.29 21.95 -10.17
N ARG A 456 -7.68 22.85 -9.39
CA ARG A 456 -7.60 22.74 -7.93
C ARG A 456 -8.74 23.50 -7.28
N PRO A 457 -9.30 23.00 -6.16
CA PRO A 457 -10.23 23.77 -5.36
C PRO A 457 -9.59 25.07 -4.86
N VAL A 458 -10.36 26.14 -4.86
CA VAL A 458 -9.96 27.42 -4.29
C VAL A 458 -10.57 27.55 -2.90
N SER A 459 -9.86 28.16 -1.96
CA SER A 459 -10.37 28.39 -0.60
C SER A 459 -11.53 29.40 -0.63
N LEU A 460 -12.61 29.12 0.08
CA LEU A 460 -13.70 30.06 0.27
C LEU A 460 -13.29 31.28 1.10
N GLN A 461 -12.23 31.13 1.91
CA GLN A 461 -11.66 32.22 2.73
C GLN A 461 -10.64 33.07 1.96
N THR A 462 -10.57 32.94 0.63
CA THR A 462 -9.71 33.81 -0.18
C THR A 462 -10.24 35.23 -0.14
N PRO A 463 -9.43 36.24 0.33
CA PRO A 463 -9.86 37.60 0.40
C PRO A 463 -10.11 38.18 -1.00
N LEU A 464 -11.15 38.99 -1.13
CA LEU A 464 -11.53 39.68 -2.35
C LEU A 464 -11.42 41.20 -2.13
N GLY A 465 -10.77 41.88 -3.07
CA GLY A 465 -10.55 43.34 -3.00
C GLY A 465 -9.25 43.69 -2.26
N GLU A 466 -8.92 44.98 -2.29
CA GLU A 466 -7.71 45.54 -1.66
C GLU A 466 -7.85 45.67 -0.13
N ASP A 467 -9.08 45.82 0.36
CA ASP A 467 -9.38 46.02 1.78
C ASP A 467 -9.44 44.71 2.59
N GLY A 468 -9.56 43.56 1.92
CA GLY A 468 -9.54 42.24 2.57
C GLY A 468 -10.76 41.89 3.44
N ASP A 469 -11.77 42.75 3.50
CA ASP A 469 -12.96 42.60 4.35
C ASP A 469 -13.98 41.58 3.80
N SER A 470 -13.89 41.22 2.52
CA SER A 470 -14.79 40.26 1.85
C SER A 470 -14.08 38.99 1.48
N GLU A 471 -14.74 37.86 1.70
CA GLU A 471 -14.24 36.53 1.32
C GLU A 471 -14.97 36.01 0.07
N LEU A 472 -14.33 35.09 -0.69
CA LEU A 472 -14.96 34.44 -1.85
C LEU A 472 -16.25 33.70 -1.44
N GLY A 473 -16.31 33.20 -0.19
CA GLY A 473 -17.47 32.51 0.37
C GLY A 473 -18.73 33.38 0.41
N ASP A 474 -18.57 34.67 0.65
CA ASP A 474 -19.68 35.63 0.75
C ASP A 474 -20.41 35.87 -0.59
N LEU A 475 -19.72 35.57 -1.72
CA LEU A 475 -20.30 35.68 -3.06
C LEU A 475 -21.04 34.43 -3.52
N VAL A 476 -20.93 33.34 -2.79
CA VAL A 476 -21.56 32.06 -3.15
C VAL A 476 -23.01 32.05 -2.67
N GLU A 477 -23.95 32.07 -3.63
CA GLU A 477 -25.39 31.99 -3.36
C GLU A 477 -25.77 30.65 -2.71
N ASP A 478 -26.53 30.72 -1.60
CA ASP A 478 -27.16 29.53 -0.99
C ASP A 478 -28.43 29.15 -1.78
N LYS A 479 -28.30 28.18 -2.66
CA LYS A 479 -29.40 27.60 -3.45
C LYS A 479 -30.30 26.64 -2.63
N GLY A 480 -29.90 26.29 -1.42
CA GLY A 480 -30.67 25.40 -0.54
C GLY A 480 -31.76 26.13 0.24
N SER A 481 -31.56 27.41 0.52
CA SER A 481 -32.54 28.23 1.22
C SER A 481 -33.68 28.63 0.29
N ALA A 482 -34.90 28.32 0.69
CA ALA A 482 -36.08 28.76 -0.06
C ALA A 482 -36.24 30.27 0.03
N SER A 483 -36.30 30.97 -1.12
CA SER A 483 -36.57 32.40 -1.14
C SER A 483 -37.90 32.70 -0.42
N PRO A 484 -37.94 33.69 0.50
CA PRO A 484 -39.19 34.09 1.17
C PRO A 484 -40.30 34.43 0.17
N SER A 485 -39.98 35.08 -0.95
CA SER A 485 -40.92 35.37 -2.02
C SER A 485 -41.52 34.11 -2.64
N ASP A 486 -40.67 33.12 -2.94
CA ASP A 486 -41.13 31.82 -3.51
C ASP A 486 -41.95 31.01 -2.51
N ALA A 487 -41.63 31.10 -1.23
CA ALA A 487 -42.40 30.47 -0.17
C ALA A 487 -43.82 31.09 -0.08
N VAL A 488 -43.93 32.42 -0.15
CA VAL A 488 -45.23 33.13 -0.18
C VAL A 488 -46.00 32.80 -1.44
N ILE A 489 -45.33 32.77 -2.62
CA ILE A 489 -45.95 32.40 -3.90
C ILE A 489 -46.53 30.99 -3.84
N LYS A 490 -45.75 30.02 -3.32
CA LYS A 490 -46.22 28.64 -3.13
C LYS A 490 -47.39 28.53 -2.15
N LEU A 491 -47.36 29.29 -1.06
CA LEU A 491 -48.49 29.35 -0.09
C LEU A 491 -49.75 29.89 -0.75
N ASN A 492 -49.66 31.04 -1.43
CA ASN A 492 -50.75 31.63 -2.18
C ASN A 492 -51.30 30.68 -3.27
N LEU A 493 -50.43 30.02 -4.01
CA LEU A 493 -50.85 29.03 -5.00
C LEU A 493 -51.62 27.88 -4.35
N LYS A 494 -51.16 27.38 -3.21
CA LYS A 494 -51.84 26.33 -2.43
C LYS A 494 -53.22 26.75 -1.97
N GLU A 495 -53.34 27.98 -1.48
CA GLU A 495 -54.61 28.56 -1.06
C GLU A 495 -55.58 28.76 -2.23
N GLN A 496 -55.10 29.27 -3.36
CA GLN A 496 -55.95 29.47 -4.58
C GLN A 496 -56.38 28.12 -5.15
N VAL A 497 -55.52 27.11 -5.17
CA VAL A 497 -55.88 25.74 -5.58
C VAL A 497 -56.92 25.13 -4.64
N ALA A 498 -56.75 25.31 -3.31
CA ALA A 498 -57.72 24.83 -2.33
C ALA A 498 -59.09 25.52 -2.50
N ALA A 499 -59.11 26.87 -2.74
CA ALA A 499 -60.31 27.61 -3.01
C ALA A 499 -61.00 27.17 -4.31
N MET A 500 -60.24 26.88 -5.37
CA MET A 500 -60.74 26.36 -6.63
C MET A 500 -61.33 24.95 -6.47
N LEU A 501 -60.73 24.07 -5.71
CA LEU A 501 -61.23 22.71 -5.47
C LEU A 501 -62.57 22.72 -4.70
N LYS A 502 -62.78 23.66 -3.77
CA LYS A 502 -64.08 23.83 -3.07
C LYS A 502 -65.23 24.15 -3.99
N THR A 503 -65.00 24.58 -5.25
CA THR A 503 -66.06 24.78 -6.26
C THR A 503 -66.57 23.49 -6.90
N LEU A 504 -65.94 22.35 -6.63
CA LEU A 504 -66.37 21.02 -7.05
C LEU A 504 -67.36 20.41 -6.06
N THR A 505 -68.01 19.32 -6.44
CA THR A 505 -68.77 18.54 -5.45
C THR A 505 -67.82 17.87 -4.45
N PRO A 506 -68.24 17.68 -3.18
CA PRO A 506 -67.36 17.10 -2.16
C PRO A 506 -66.68 15.77 -2.56
N ARG A 507 -67.40 14.97 -3.36
CA ARG A 507 -66.88 13.68 -3.87
C ARG A 507 -65.83 13.88 -4.97
N GLU A 508 -66.04 14.83 -5.90
CA GLU A 508 -65.07 15.19 -6.94
C GLU A 508 -63.80 15.81 -6.31
N GLU A 509 -63.96 16.67 -5.33
CA GLU A 509 -62.84 17.29 -4.60
C GLU A 509 -61.97 16.23 -3.90
N ALA A 510 -62.58 15.35 -3.13
CA ALA A 510 -61.85 14.30 -2.42
C ALA A 510 -61.07 13.36 -3.37
N ILE A 511 -61.67 12.97 -4.50
CA ILE A 511 -60.99 12.16 -5.49
C ILE A 511 -59.78 12.88 -6.09
N ILE A 512 -59.92 14.18 -6.46
CA ILE A 512 -58.81 14.96 -7.00
C ILE A 512 -57.70 15.17 -5.96
N ARG A 513 -58.02 15.45 -4.69
CA ARG A 513 -57.04 15.60 -3.60
C ARG A 513 -56.23 14.34 -3.40
N MET A 514 -56.88 13.17 -3.33
CA MET A 514 -56.19 11.88 -3.18
C MET A 514 -55.36 11.51 -4.43
N ARG A 515 -55.91 11.75 -5.63
CA ARG A 515 -55.26 11.43 -6.90
C ARG A 515 -53.96 12.17 -7.11
N PHE A 516 -53.93 13.48 -6.76
CA PHE A 516 -52.77 14.38 -6.94
C PHE A 516 -51.99 14.61 -5.67
N GLY A 517 -52.27 13.91 -4.57
CA GLY A 517 -51.51 14.00 -3.32
C GLY A 517 -51.52 15.37 -2.70
N LEU A 518 -52.64 16.13 -2.81
CA LEU A 518 -52.68 17.55 -2.32
C LEU A 518 -52.71 17.64 -0.79
N ASP A 519 -53.15 16.59 -0.10
CA ASP A 519 -53.20 16.49 1.36
C ASP A 519 -52.20 15.45 1.92
N HIS A 520 -51.56 14.63 1.04
CA HIS A 520 -50.61 13.56 1.39
C HIS A 520 -49.37 13.66 0.49
N ASP A 521 -48.22 13.23 0.97
CA ASP A 521 -46.95 13.28 0.24
C ASP A 521 -46.85 12.31 -0.96
N SER A 522 -47.88 11.46 -1.17
CA SER A 522 -47.90 10.49 -2.26
C SER A 522 -49.19 10.56 -3.11
N ASN A 523 -49.02 10.43 -4.41
CA ASN A 523 -50.14 10.34 -5.35
C ASN A 523 -50.75 8.93 -5.33
N CYS A 524 -52.08 8.83 -5.15
CA CYS A 524 -52.78 7.53 -5.21
C CYS A 524 -53.07 7.11 -6.64
N THR A 525 -53.04 5.81 -6.92
CA THR A 525 -53.45 5.23 -8.20
C THR A 525 -54.99 5.25 -8.36
N LEU A 526 -55.50 5.13 -9.60
CA LEU A 526 -56.95 5.09 -9.84
C LEU A 526 -57.63 3.86 -9.18
N GLU A 527 -56.90 2.78 -8.96
CA GLU A 527 -57.34 1.58 -8.29
C GLU A 527 -57.52 1.81 -6.79
N GLU A 528 -56.51 2.35 -6.14
CA GLU A 528 -56.52 2.69 -4.70
C GLU A 528 -57.63 3.69 -4.38
N VAL A 529 -57.79 4.74 -5.20
CA VAL A 529 -58.89 5.69 -5.05
C VAL A 529 -60.22 4.99 -5.26
N GLY A 530 -60.30 4.02 -6.19
CA GLY A 530 -61.49 3.21 -6.46
C GLY A 530 -61.90 2.36 -5.27
N GLU A 531 -60.96 1.74 -4.58
CA GLU A 531 -61.18 0.97 -3.35
C GLU A 531 -61.72 1.84 -2.22
N VAL A 532 -61.15 3.02 -1.98
CA VAL A 532 -61.61 3.95 -0.93
C VAL A 532 -63.04 4.42 -1.16
N PHE A 533 -63.44 4.68 -2.41
CA PHE A 533 -64.79 5.17 -2.74
C PHE A 533 -65.80 4.06 -3.15
N ALA A 534 -65.36 2.79 -3.08
CA ALA A 534 -66.17 1.61 -3.47
C ALA A 534 -66.76 1.70 -4.90
N VAL A 535 -65.93 2.12 -5.88
CA VAL A 535 -66.26 2.27 -7.29
C VAL A 535 -65.16 1.73 -8.20
N THR A 536 -65.56 1.35 -9.43
CA THR A 536 -64.59 0.81 -10.39
C THR A 536 -63.58 1.88 -10.84
N ARG A 537 -62.37 1.44 -11.19
CA ARG A 537 -61.28 2.27 -11.75
C ARG A 537 -61.76 3.18 -12.91
N GLU A 538 -62.55 2.63 -13.82
CA GLU A 538 -63.07 3.41 -14.96
C GLU A 538 -64.03 4.51 -14.52
N ARG A 539 -64.80 4.26 -13.46
CA ARG A 539 -65.68 5.29 -12.91
C ARG A 539 -64.91 6.44 -12.26
N ILE A 540 -63.81 6.13 -11.56
CA ILE A 540 -62.90 7.16 -11.02
C ILE A 540 -62.29 7.99 -12.14
N ARG A 541 -61.84 7.33 -13.25
CA ARG A 541 -61.27 8.02 -14.41
C ARG A 541 -62.30 9.01 -15.04
N GLN A 542 -63.55 8.58 -15.11
CA GLN A 542 -64.62 9.44 -15.64
C GLN A 542 -64.89 10.65 -14.73
N ILE A 543 -64.91 10.42 -13.42
CA ILE A 543 -65.12 11.51 -12.44
C ILE A 543 -63.94 12.50 -12.49
N GLU A 544 -62.69 12.01 -12.52
CA GLU A 544 -61.46 12.79 -12.67
C GLU A 544 -61.52 13.66 -13.93
N ALA A 545 -61.80 13.05 -15.09
CA ALA A 545 -61.91 13.78 -16.38
C ALA A 545 -63.00 14.84 -16.34
N LYS A 546 -64.13 14.56 -15.69
CA LYS A 546 -65.23 15.53 -15.54
C LYS A 546 -64.83 16.68 -14.58
N ALA A 547 -64.19 16.37 -13.48
CA ALA A 547 -63.71 17.35 -12.52
C ALA A 547 -62.64 18.27 -13.11
N LEU A 548 -61.64 17.72 -13.82
CA LEU A 548 -60.62 18.50 -14.52
C LEU A 548 -61.20 19.39 -15.61
N ARG A 549 -62.23 18.93 -16.34
CA ARG A 549 -62.94 19.75 -17.35
C ARG A 549 -63.65 20.92 -16.68
N LYS A 550 -64.28 20.71 -15.48
CA LYS A 550 -64.92 21.78 -14.71
C LYS A 550 -63.88 22.80 -14.22
N LEU A 551 -62.72 22.36 -13.78
CA LEU A 551 -61.64 23.23 -13.30
C LEU A 551 -60.97 24.05 -14.41
N ARG A 552 -60.91 23.50 -15.66
CA ARG A 552 -60.40 24.23 -16.83
C ARG A 552 -61.29 25.37 -17.30
N HIS A 553 -62.52 25.49 -16.80
CA HIS A 553 -63.41 26.58 -17.17
C HIS A 553 -62.81 27.94 -16.80
N PRO A 554 -62.84 28.95 -17.73
CA PRO A 554 -62.16 30.25 -17.53
C PRO A 554 -62.53 30.96 -16.23
N LEU A 555 -63.81 30.90 -15.82
CA LEU A 555 -64.27 31.53 -14.57
C LEU A 555 -63.65 30.91 -13.30
N ARG A 556 -63.27 29.63 -13.32
CA ARG A 556 -62.69 28.95 -12.18
C ARG A 556 -61.18 28.97 -12.20
N SER A 557 -60.55 28.93 -13.37
CA SER A 557 -59.11 28.92 -13.54
C SER A 557 -58.46 30.30 -13.49
N ARG A 558 -59.25 31.38 -13.46
CA ARG A 558 -58.75 32.78 -13.55
C ARG A 558 -57.66 33.13 -12.53
N HIS A 559 -57.89 32.72 -11.28
CA HIS A 559 -56.94 33.06 -10.17
C HIS A 559 -55.68 32.23 -10.20
N VAL A 560 -55.73 31.00 -10.75
CA VAL A 560 -54.54 30.12 -10.81
C VAL A 560 -53.69 30.40 -12.05
N ARG A 561 -54.27 30.97 -13.12
CA ARG A 561 -53.55 31.37 -14.33
C ARG A 561 -52.51 32.47 -14.12
N VAL A 562 -52.62 33.23 -13.03
CA VAL A 562 -51.63 34.25 -12.67
C VAL A 562 -50.30 33.61 -12.23
N PHE A 563 -50.32 32.38 -11.81
CA PHE A 563 -49.14 31.64 -11.35
C PHE A 563 -48.53 30.75 -12.44
N LEU A 564 -49.11 30.68 -13.62
CA LEU A 564 -48.60 29.98 -14.79
C LEU A 564 -47.89 30.94 -15.74
#